data_efd9ab7fb65f626b9fa02fce1ac32eb0
#
_entry.id   efd9ab7fb65f626b9fa02fce1ac32eb0
#
_cell.length_a   1.000
_cell.length_b   1.000
_cell.length_c   1.000
_cell.angle_alpha   90.00
_cell.angle_beta   90.00
_cell.angle_gamma   90.00
#
_symmetry.space_group_name_H-M   'P 1'
#
loop_
_entity.id
_entity.type
_entity.pdbx_description
1 polymer ?
#
loop_
_entity_poly.entity_id
_entity_poly.type
_entity_poly.pdbx_seq_one_letter_code
_entity_poly.pdbx_strand_id
1 'polypeptide(L)'
;MSKDSHQQYVDKVLQSTQQFLEETLRENERLRALTLHLESERLKNLDQILELRERVAKLDLAQLRQQQLVSDVEAQNRRFYGDYAEIEQQNSNLANLYVASYRLLGTVERADILQVIQEIIINLIGSEELGIYELDPATRKLQLLSSFGLDAEAYSRVLDDSPIAHTARTGEMFLKDPPPNNTSAPVTSLTACIPLKVQDRVIGVIAIFRMLPQKPALAAIDRELFDLLGSHAAIALYCSGLHARMREVS
;
A
#
# COMPACT_ATOMS: atom_id res chain seq x y z
N MET A 1 -68.35 72.24 70.16
CA MET A 1 -68.16 71.69 68.78
C MET A 1 -66.80 71.08 68.57
N SER A 2 -66.16 70.36 69.51
CA SER A 2 -64.80 69.88 69.33
C SER A 2 -64.56 68.35 69.56
N LYS A 3 -65.51 67.66 70.22
CA LYS A 3 -65.31 66.19 70.47
C LYS A 3 -65.80 65.27 69.32
N ASP A 4 -66.91 65.64 68.67
CA ASP A 4 -67.46 64.83 67.58
C ASP A 4 -66.56 64.83 66.31
N SER A 5 -65.94 65.95 66.02
CA SER A 5 -65.06 66.09 64.89
C SER A 5 -63.74 65.28 65.05
N HIS A 6 -63.28 65.16 66.30
CA HIS A 6 -62.09 64.34 66.60
C HIS A 6 -62.37 62.82 66.51
N GLN A 7 -63.54 62.41 67.00
CA GLN A 7 -64.00 61.03 66.95
C GLN A 7 -64.18 60.58 65.51
N GLN A 8 -64.81 61.39 64.68
CA GLN A 8 -64.97 61.11 63.24
C GLN A 8 -63.64 60.96 62.47
N TYR A 9 -62.64 61.74 62.81
CA TYR A 9 -61.31 61.70 62.25
C TYR A 9 -60.57 60.37 62.64
N VAL A 10 -60.64 59.97 63.93
CA VAL A 10 -60.06 58.74 64.45
C VAL A 10 -60.69 57.51 63.78
N ASP A 11 -62.03 57.50 63.66
CA ASP A 11 -62.76 56.39 63.01
C ASP A 11 -62.38 56.25 61.51
N LYS A 12 -62.23 57.36 60.81
CA LYS A 12 -61.79 57.39 59.41
C LYS A 12 -60.37 56.91 59.26
N VAL A 13 -59.46 57.27 60.14
CA VAL A 13 -58.06 56.76 60.12
C VAL A 13 -57.99 55.29 60.43
N LEU A 14 -58.79 54.81 61.42
CA LEU A 14 -58.89 53.40 61.77
C LEU A 14 -59.42 52.57 60.60
N GLN A 15 -60.45 53.05 59.93
CA GLN A 15 -61.02 52.37 58.76
C GLN A 15 -60.06 52.32 57.59
N SER A 16 -59.35 53.39 57.29
CA SER A 16 -58.29 53.45 56.25
C SER A 16 -57.13 52.53 56.59
N THR A 17 -56.73 52.45 57.86
CA THR A 17 -55.66 51.58 58.32
C THR A 17 -56.06 50.12 58.19
N GLN A 18 -57.33 49.77 58.56
CA GLN A 18 -57.87 48.39 58.37
C GLN A 18 -57.91 48.00 56.90
N GLN A 19 -58.38 48.83 55.99
CA GLN A 19 -58.39 48.59 54.56
C GLN A 19 -56.98 48.32 54.00
N PHE A 20 -56.02 49.16 54.36
CA PHE A 20 -54.63 49.00 53.96
C PHE A 20 -54.03 47.70 54.49
N LEU A 21 -54.37 47.26 55.70
CA LEU A 21 -53.89 46.05 56.29
C LEU A 21 -54.48 44.81 55.53
N GLU A 22 -55.79 44.86 55.22
CA GLU A 22 -56.43 43.82 54.42
C GLU A 22 -55.85 43.67 52.99
N GLU A 23 -55.60 44.79 52.33
CA GLU A 23 -54.96 44.83 51.01
C GLU A 23 -53.55 44.27 51.08
N THR A 24 -52.79 44.64 52.09
CA THR A 24 -51.42 44.14 52.29
C THR A 24 -51.38 42.61 52.56
N LEU A 25 -52.34 42.12 53.37
CA LEU A 25 -52.47 40.68 53.64
C LEU A 25 -52.84 39.89 52.38
N ARG A 26 -53.79 40.40 51.59
CA ARG A 26 -54.18 39.76 50.32
C ARG A 26 -53.02 39.71 49.36
N GLU A 27 -52.25 40.77 49.21
CA GLU A 27 -51.09 40.81 48.34
C GLU A 27 -49.95 39.87 48.81
N ASN A 28 -49.77 39.77 50.14
CA ASN A 28 -48.80 38.84 50.73
C ASN A 28 -49.18 37.38 50.50
N GLU A 29 -50.47 37.06 50.61
CA GLU A 29 -50.98 35.70 50.27
C GLU A 29 -50.80 35.35 48.77
N ARG A 30 -51.09 36.34 47.92
CA ARG A 30 -50.88 36.19 46.45
C ARG A 30 -49.40 35.96 46.09
N LEU A 31 -48.50 36.76 46.70
CA LEU A 31 -47.07 36.63 46.51
C LEU A 31 -46.55 35.25 46.98
N ARG A 32 -47.03 34.76 48.12
CA ARG A 32 -46.68 33.47 48.64
C ARG A 32 -47.16 32.32 47.69
N ALA A 33 -48.39 32.39 47.17
CA ALA A 33 -48.92 31.45 46.22
C ALA A 33 -48.11 31.41 44.91
N LEU A 34 -47.73 32.62 44.40
CA LEU A 34 -46.89 32.75 43.20
C LEU A 34 -45.48 32.18 43.44
N THR A 35 -44.88 32.42 44.58
CA THR A 35 -43.56 31.87 44.93
C THR A 35 -43.57 30.34 44.95
N LEU A 36 -44.58 29.72 45.59
CA LEU A 36 -44.74 28.26 45.61
C LEU A 36 -44.96 27.69 44.22
N HIS A 37 -45.71 28.39 43.37
CA HIS A 37 -45.92 27.93 41.98
C HIS A 37 -44.62 27.99 41.19
N LEU A 38 -43.86 29.09 41.26
CA LEU A 38 -42.57 29.24 40.58
C LEU A 38 -41.54 28.24 41.09
N GLU A 39 -41.50 27.92 42.37
CA GLU A 39 -40.61 26.89 42.92
C GLU A 39 -40.97 25.51 42.36
N SER A 40 -42.26 25.18 42.26
CA SER A 40 -42.73 23.92 41.65
C SER A 40 -42.34 23.84 40.17
N GLU A 41 -42.50 24.88 39.36
CA GLU A 41 -42.07 24.91 37.98
C GLU A 41 -40.55 24.81 37.84
N ARG A 42 -39.81 25.48 38.71
CA ARG A 42 -38.35 25.39 38.76
C ARG A 42 -37.88 23.94 38.99
N LEU A 43 -38.51 23.23 39.92
CA LEU A 43 -38.17 21.80 40.16
C LEU A 43 -38.44 20.93 38.94
N LYS A 44 -39.61 21.10 38.31
CA LYS A 44 -39.94 20.35 37.05
C LYS A 44 -38.94 20.65 35.93
N ASN A 45 -38.55 21.92 35.77
CA ASN A 45 -37.56 22.28 34.76
C ASN A 45 -36.17 21.70 35.06
N LEU A 46 -35.78 21.62 36.33
CA LEU A 46 -34.53 20.99 36.75
C LEU A 46 -34.52 19.49 36.41
N ASP A 47 -35.61 18.79 36.68
CA ASP A 47 -35.74 17.37 36.34
C ASP A 47 -35.63 17.15 34.82
N GLN A 48 -36.31 17.95 34.01
CA GLN A 48 -36.20 17.93 32.56
C GLN A 48 -34.78 18.18 32.05
N ILE A 49 -34.08 19.16 32.66
CA ILE A 49 -32.68 19.46 32.31
C ILE A 49 -31.78 18.28 32.62
N LEU A 50 -31.99 17.59 33.74
CA LEU A 50 -31.22 16.39 34.10
C LEU A 50 -31.45 15.25 33.10
N GLU A 51 -32.72 14.99 32.75
CA GLU A 51 -33.06 13.96 31.76
C GLU A 51 -32.46 14.27 30.38
N LEU A 52 -32.57 15.53 29.93
CA LEU A 52 -31.97 15.92 28.63
C LEU A 52 -30.47 15.80 28.64
N ARG A 53 -29.79 16.18 29.73
CA ARG A 53 -28.33 15.99 29.85
C ARG A 53 -27.91 14.54 29.79
N GLU A 54 -28.65 13.63 30.44
CA GLU A 54 -28.37 12.20 30.38
C GLU A 54 -28.56 11.67 28.95
N ARG A 55 -29.59 12.13 28.25
CA ARG A 55 -29.87 11.75 26.87
C ARG A 55 -28.80 12.25 25.90
N VAL A 56 -28.34 13.47 26.05
CA VAL A 56 -27.22 14.05 25.29
C VAL A 56 -25.95 13.25 25.52
N ALA A 57 -25.60 12.94 26.77
CA ALA A 57 -24.41 12.15 27.07
C ALA A 57 -24.45 10.74 26.43
N LYS A 58 -25.62 10.09 26.41
CA LYS A 58 -25.80 8.80 25.72
C LYS A 58 -25.64 8.92 24.20
N LEU A 59 -26.17 9.97 23.61
CA LEU A 59 -26.04 10.23 22.16
C LEU A 59 -24.60 10.55 21.77
N ASP A 60 -23.90 11.35 22.54
CA ASP A 60 -22.49 11.69 22.31
C ASP A 60 -21.62 10.43 22.34
N LEU A 61 -21.87 9.55 23.32
CA LEU A 61 -21.15 8.26 23.41
C LEU A 61 -21.44 7.36 22.22
N ALA A 62 -22.69 7.28 21.77
CA ALA A 62 -23.08 6.51 20.60
C ALA A 62 -22.45 7.05 19.32
N GLN A 63 -22.42 8.38 19.17
CA GLN A 63 -21.78 9.04 18.03
C GLN A 63 -20.27 8.77 17.99
N LEU A 64 -19.60 8.82 19.14
CA LEU A 64 -18.16 8.55 19.22
C LEU A 64 -17.84 7.11 18.83
N ARG A 65 -18.64 6.15 19.28
CA ARG A 65 -18.51 4.73 18.88
C ARG A 65 -18.73 4.54 17.37
N GLN A 66 -19.72 5.21 16.81
CA GLN A 66 -19.99 5.13 15.38
C GLN A 66 -18.84 5.71 14.56
N GLN A 67 -18.26 6.84 14.97
CA GLN A 67 -17.09 7.44 14.32
C GLN A 67 -15.87 6.51 14.36
N GLN A 68 -15.62 5.85 15.49
CA GLN A 68 -14.56 4.85 15.61
C GLN A 68 -14.77 3.69 14.64
N LEU A 69 -15.97 3.13 14.59
CA LEU A 69 -16.30 2.03 13.70
C LEU A 69 -16.10 2.41 12.22
N VAL A 70 -16.55 3.60 11.81
CA VAL A 70 -16.34 4.10 10.44
C VAL A 70 -14.85 4.23 10.13
N SER A 71 -14.07 4.81 11.04
CA SER A 71 -12.62 4.94 10.88
C SER A 71 -11.92 3.58 10.74
N ASP A 72 -12.32 2.59 11.55
CA ASP A 72 -11.75 1.24 11.49
C ASP A 72 -12.08 0.54 10.17
N VAL A 73 -13.33 0.64 9.71
CA VAL A 73 -13.77 0.09 8.42
C VAL A 73 -13.03 0.75 7.25
N GLU A 74 -12.86 2.07 7.28
CA GLU A 74 -12.08 2.78 6.25
C GLU A 74 -10.61 2.38 6.23
N ALA A 75 -10.01 2.15 7.41
CA ALA A 75 -8.64 1.67 7.51
C ALA A 75 -8.49 0.24 6.97
N GLN A 76 -9.44 -0.64 7.27
CA GLN A 76 -9.47 -2.00 6.72
C GLN A 76 -9.66 -1.98 5.19
N ASN A 77 -10.58 -1.16 4.68
CA ASN A 77 -10.79 -1.03 3.25
C ASN A 77 -9.53 -0.55 2.51
N ARG A 78 -8.83 0.46 3.04
CA ARG A 78 -7.57 0.93 2.44
C ARG A 78 -6.52 -0.18 2.37
N ARG A 79 -6.38 -1.00 3.42
CA ARG A 79 -5.47 -2.17 3.40
C ARG A 79 -5.91 -3.19 2.35
N PHE A 80 -7.19 -3.54 2.35
CA PHE A 80 -7.74 -4.52 1.39
C PHE A 80 -7.52 -4.09 -0.07
N TYR A 81 -7.76 -2.81 -0.41
CA TYR A 81 -7.49 -2.32 -1.75
C TYR A 81 -6.00 -2.31 -2.10
N GLY A 82 -5.12 -2.05 -1.13
CA GLY A 82 -3.67 -2.17 -1.31
C GLY A 82 -3.26 -3.60 -1.64
N ASP A 83 -3.68 -4.55 -0.82
CA ASP A 83 -3.39 -5.98 -0.99
C ASP A 83 -3.96 -6.51 -2.31
N TYR A 84 -5.18 -6.08 -2.67
CA TYR A 84 -5.82 -6.47 -3.93
C TYR A 84 -5.06 -5.97 -5.15
N ALA A 85 -4.62 -4.70 -5.13
CA ALA A 85 -3.83 -4.13 -6.23
C ALA A 85 -2.47 -4.86 -6.38
N GLU A 86 -1.84 -5.26 -5.27
CA GLU A 86 -0.61 -6.04 -5.30
C GLU A 86 -0.83 -7.44 -5.91
N ILE A 87 -1.89 -8.14 -5.50
CA ILE A 87 -2.26 -9.45 -6.06
C ILE A 87 -2.57 -9.34 -7.57
N GLU A 88 -3.30 -8.31 -7.98
CA GLU A 88 -3.63 -8.08 -9.39
C GLU A 88 -2.36 -7.84 -10.23
N GLN A 89 -1.41 -7.07 -9.70
CA GLN A 89 -0.12 -6.86 -10.35
C GLN A 89 0.68 -8.17 -10.44
N GLN A 90 0.70 -8.98 -9.39
CA GLN A 90 1.37 -10.29 -9.39
C GLN A 90 0.74 -11.23 -10.42
N ASN A 91 -0.59 -11.31 -10.48
CA ASN A 91 -1.29 -12.12 -11.47
C ASN A 91 -1.01 -11.66 -12.91
N SER A 92 -0.97 -10.35 -13.14
CA SER A 92 -0.61 -9.79 -14.44
C SER A 92 0.82 -10.18 -14.85
N ASN A 93 1.77 -10.08 -13.94
CA ASN A 93 3.16 -10.47 -14.18
C ASN A 93 3.28 -11.97 -14.49
N LEU A 94 2.57 -12.83 -13.76
CA LEU A 94 2.54 -14.27 -14.02
C LEU A 94 1.91 -14.60 -15.36
N ALA A 95 0.81 -13.94 -15.72
CA ALA A 95 0.17 -14.12 -17.03
C ALA A 95 1.11 -13.73 -18.18
N ASN A 96 1.80 -12.60 -18.04
CA ASN A 96 2.79 -12.14 -19.01
C ASN A 96 3.95 -13.14 -19.14
N LEU A 97 4.44 -13.66 -18.01
CA LEU A 97 5.49 -14.68 -18.01
C LEU A 97 5.02 -15.99 -18.68
N TYR A 98 3.77 -16.39 -18.44
CA TYR A 98 3.19 -17.58 -19.09
C TYR A 98 3.16 -17.42 -20.61
N VAL A 99 2.67 -16.28 -21.11
CA VAL A 99 2.67 -15.95 -22.54
C VAL A 99 4.09 -15.93 -23.12
N ALA A 100 5.02 -15.32 -22.40
CA ALA A 100 6.43 -15.27 -22.77
C ALA A 100 7.05 -16.67 -22.84
N SER A 101 6.78 -17.53 -21.86
CA SER A 101 7.22 -18.93 -21.83
C SER A 101 6.66 -19.73 -23.00
N TYR A 102 5.38 -19.53 -23.33
CA TYR A 102 4.76 -20.16 -24.48
C TYR A 102 5.43 -19.76 -25.80
N ARG A 103 5.79 -18.48 -25.96
CA ARG A 103 6.55 -18.00 -27.13
C ARG A 103 7.94 -18.62 -27.20
N LEU A 104 8.66 -18.71 -26.07
CA LEU A 104 9.99 -19.36 -26.01
C LEU A 104 9.95 -20.82 -26.42
N LEU A 105 8.93 -21.57 -26.05
CA LEU A 105 8.78 -22.98 -26.37
C LEU A 105 8.21 -23.21 -27.78
N GLY A 106 7.60 -22.18 -28.36
CA GLY A 106 6.98 -22.25 -29.69
C GLY A 106 7.94 -22.02 -30.86
N THR A 107 9.18 -21.60 -30.61
CA THR A 107 10.20 -21.38 -31.65
C THR A 107 11.42 -22.23 -31.41
N VAL A 108 12.05 -22.68 -32.51
CA VAL A 108 13.31 -23.45 -32.50
C VAL A 108 14.47 -22.63 -33.06
N GLU A 109 14.19 -21.52 -33.69
CA GLU A 109 15.23 -20.64 -34.24
C GLU A 109 15.91 -19.85 -33.10
N ARG A 110 17.25 -19.99 -33.04
CA ARG A 110 18.05 -19.41 -31.96
C ARG A 110 17.93 -17.89 -31.85
N ALA A 111 17.89 -17.21 -33.00
CA ALA A 111 17.75 -15.74 -33.04
C ALA A 111 16.44 -15.27 -32.44
N ASP A 112 15.34 -15.96 -32.74
CA ASP A 112 14.00 -15.64 -32.22
C ASP A 112 13.94 -15.88 -30.70
N ILE A 113 14.53 -16.97 -30.20
CA ILE A 113 14.61 -17.27 -28.77
C ILE A 113 15.35 -16.14 -28.03
N LEU A 114 16.52 -15.72 -28.54
CA LEU A 114 17.29 -14.63 -27.92
C LEU A 114 16.51 -13.32 -27.91
N GLN A 115 15.81 -12.99 -28.99
CA GLN A 115 14.94 -11.82 -29.06
C GLN A 115 13.80 -11.89 -28.03
N VAL A 116 13.12 -13.03 -27.93
CA VAL A 116 12.04 -13.23 -26.94
C VAL A 116 12.56 -13.09 -25.50
N ILE A 117 13.74 -13.64 -25.19
CA ILE A 117 14.38 -13.48 -23.87
C ILE A 117 14.63 -12.00 -23.58
N GLN A 118 15.18 -11.25 -24.55
CA GLN A 118 15.41 -9.79 -24.39
C GLN A 118 14.10 -9.05 -24.16
N GLU A 119 13.06 -9.30 -24.97
CA GLU A 119 11.74 -8.68 -24.81
C GLU A 119 11.13 -8.93 -23.41
N ILE A 120 11.27 -10.15 -22.89
CA ILE A 120 10.81 -10.49 -21.54
C ILE A 120 11.56 -9.67 -20.50
N ILE A 121 12.88 -9.59 -20.57
CA ILE A 121 13.71 -8.88 -19.59
C ILE A 121 13.44 -7.38 -19.66
N ILE A 122 13.32 -6.79 -20.83
CA ILE A 122 13.05 -5.37 -21.00
C ILE A 122 11.64 -5.02 -20.47
N ASN A 123 10.62 -5.79 -20.87
CA ASN A 123 9.22 -5.42 -20.60
C ASN A 123 8.72 -5.84 -19.22
N LEU A 124 9.11 -7.04 -18.72
CA LEU A 124 8.64 -7.55 -17.44
C LEU A 124 9.56 -7.16 -16.29
N ILE A 125 10.87 -7.25 -16.51
CA ILE A 125 11.86 -6.98 -15.47
C ILE A 125 12.21 -5.50 -15.43
N GLY A 126 12.14 -4.82 -16.59
CA GLY A 126 12.44 -3.41 -16.71
C GLY A 126 13.94 -3.14 -16.72
N SER A 127 14.70 -3.84 -17.58
CA SER A 127 16.13 -3.63 -17.76
C SER A 127 16.43 -2.79 -18.99
N GLU A 128 17.41 -1.87 -18.88
CA GLU A 128 17.95 -1.10 -20.00
C GLU A 128 19.21 -1.71 -20.60
N GLU A 129 19.95 -2.51 -19.83
CA GLU A 129 21.22 -3.09 -20.24
C GLU A 129 21.31 -4.54 -19.80
N LEU A 130 21.46 -5.45 -20.75
CA LEU A 130 21.57 -6.87 -20.48
C LEU A 130 22.49 -7.59 -21.47
N GLY A 131 23.07 -8.72 -21.03
CA GLY A 131 23.83 -9.65 -21.86
C GLY A 131 23.40 -11.08 -21.63
N ILE A 132 23.30 -11.86 -22.70
CA ILE A 132 22.99 -13.30 -22.66
C ILE A 132 24.26 -14.05 -23.08
N TYR A 133 24.76 -14.89 -22.19
CA TYR A 133 26.00 -15.63 -22.37
C TYR A 133 25.73 -17.14 -22.42
N GLU A 134 26.42 -17.82 -23.34
CA GLU A 134 26.45 -19.28 -23.40
C GLU A 134 27.75 -19.79 -22.79
N LEU A 135 27.65 -20.90 -22.06
CA LEU A 135 28.80 -21.58 -21.51
C LEU A 135 29.24 -22.70 -22.47
N ASP A 136 30.38 -22.51 -23.11
CA ASP A 136 30.96 -23.56 -23.95
C ASP A 136 31.28 -24.81 -23.12
N PRO A 137 30.70 -25.96 -23.44
CA PRO A 137 30.88 -27.17 -22.67
C PRO A 137 32.32 -27.73 -22.70
N ALA A 138 33.10 -27.45 -23.75
CA ALA A 138 34.46 -27.97 -23.92
C ALA A 138 35.50 -27.08 -23.22
N THR A 139 35.39 -25.77 -23.42
CA THR A 139 36.36 -24.80 -22.87
C THR A 139 35.96 -24.22 -21.53
N ARG A 140 34.70 -24.40 -21.12
CA ARG A 140 34.09 -23.79 -19.91
C ARG A 140 34.17 -22.25 -19.92
N LYS A 141 34.30 -21.62 -21.07
CA LYS A 141 34.31 -20.17 -21.23
C LYS A 141 32.93 -19.66 -21.60
N LEU A 142 32.61 -18.48 -21.12
CA LEU A 142 31.40 -17.77 -21.48
C LEU A 142 31.60 -16.98 -22.76
N GLN A 143 30.67 -17.15 -23.70
CA GLN A 143 30.61 -16.41 -24.95
C GLN A 143 29.32 -15.57 -24.97
N LEU A 144 29.45 -14.30 -25.30
CA LEU A 144 28.30 -13.40 -25.47
C LEU A 144 27.51 -13.84 -26.72
N LEU A 145 26.25 -14.21 -26.53
CA LEU A 145 25.33 -14.59 -27.63
C LEU A 145 24.56 -13.37 -28.14
N SER A 146 24.10 -12.52 -27.21
CA SER A 146 23.28 -11.36 -27.52
C SER A 146 23.39 -10.34 -26.41
N SER A 147 23.27 -9.05 -26.75
CA SER A 147 23.27 -7.94 -25.80
C SER A 147 22.25 -6.89 -26.21
N PHE A 148 21.76 -6.13 -25.23
CA PHE A 148 20.91 -4.96 -25.42
C PHE A 148 21.41 -3.84 -24.54
N GLY A 149 21.54 -2.62 -25.10
CA GLY A 149 22.02 -1.46 -24.38
C GLY A 149 23.50 -1.46 -24.00
N LEU A 150 24.24 -2.53 -24.33
CA LEU A 150 25.66 -2.72 -24.01
C LEU A 150 26.54 -2.64 -25.25
N ASP A 151 27.77 -2.19 -25.05
CA ASP A 151 28.82 -2.35 -26.05
C ASP A 151 29.29 -3.82 -26.09
N ALA A 152 28.91 -4.52 -27.16
CA ALA A 152 29.19 -5.97 -27.31
C ALA A 152 30.69 -6.29 -27.25
N GLU A 153 31.58 -5.42 -27.74
CA GLU A 153 33.03 -5.65 -27.70
C GLU A 153 33.56 -5.59 -26.26
N ALA A 154 33.12 -4.60 -25.48
CA ALA A 154 33.55 -4.40 -24.09
C ALA A 154 33.07 -5.56 -23.18
N TYR A 155 31.87 -6.10 -23.45
CA TYR A 155 31.26 -7.17 -22.63
C TYR A 155 31.43 -8.58 -23.19
N SER A 156 32.13 -8.75 -24.33
CA SER A 156 32.43 -10.08 -24.89
C SER A 156 33.34 -10.92 -24.00
N ARG A 157 34.18 -10.29 -23.20
CA ARG A 157 35.11 -10.92 -22.27
C ARG A 157 34.59 -10.90 -20.85
N VAL A 158 34.24 -12.06 -20.33
CA VAL A 158 33.86 -12.21 -18.92
C VAL A 158 35.12 -12.52 -18.10
N LEU A 159 35.36 -11.72 -17.05
CA LEU A 159 36.46 -11.95 -16.11
C LEU A 159 36.17 -13.16 -15.23
N ASP A 160 37.16 -13.99 -14.96
CA ASP A 160 37.00 -15.24 -14.18
C ASP A 160 36.53 -15.01 -12.73
N ASP A 161 36.84 -13.86 -12.14
CA ASP A 161 36.42 -13.48 -10.79
C ASP A 161 35.12 -12.66 -10.76
N SER A 162 34.45 -12.51 -11.90
CA SER A 162 33.19 -11.77 -11.97
C SER A 162 32.03 -12.55 -11.38
N PRO A 163 30.97 -11.90 -10.88
CA PRO A 163 29.74 -12.58 -10.47
C PRO A 163 29.10 -13.40 -11.61
N ILE A 164 29.28 -12.98 -12.86
CA ILE A 164 28.79 -13.72 -14.05
C ILE A 164 29.48 -15.10 -14.14
N ALA A 165 30.84 -15.12 -14.00
CA ALA A 165 31.59 -16.36 -14.02
C ALA A 165 31.28 -17.23 -12.78
N HIS A 166 31.06 -16.61 -11.62
CA HIS A 166 30.63 -17.33 -10.41
C HIS A 166 29.29 -18.04 -10.64
N THR A 167 28.26 -17.31 -11.12
CA THR A 167 26.95 -17.86 -11.45
C THR A 167 27.04 -19.00 -12.48
N ALA A 168 27.91 -18.86 -13.48
CA ALA A 168 28.13 -19.92 -14.46
C ALA A 168 28.73 -21.20 -13.87
N ARG A 169 29.57 -21.07 -12.83
CA ARG A 169 30.22 -22.22 -12.18
C ARG A 169 29.33 -22.90 -11.14
N THR A 170 28.67 -22.11 -10.31
CA THR A 170 27.87 -22.63 -9.16
C THR A 170 26.42 -22.88 -9.54
N GLY A 171 25.92 -22.18 -10.52
CA GLY A 171 24.50 -22.15 -10.84
C GLY A 171 23.66 -21.39 -9.80
N GLU A 172 24.28 -20.66 -8.89
CA GLU A 172 23.57 -19.79 -7.95
C GLU A 172 23.29 -18.44 -8.59
N MET A 173 22.07 -17.95 -8.37
CA MET A 173 21.66 -16.63 -8.84
C MET A 173 22.39 -15.55 -8.03
N PHE A 174 22.95 -14.56 -8.71
CA PHE A 174 23.49 -13.37 -8.07
C PHE A 174 22.46 -12.24 -8.17
N LEU A 175 22.14 -11.62 -7.02
CA LEU A 175 21.33 -10.41 -6.94
C LEU A 175 22.12 -9.41 -6.11
N LYS A 176 22.30 -8.20 -6.64
CA LYS A 176 22.94 -7.12 -5.90
C LYS A 176 21.95 -6.58 -4.88
N ASP A 177 22.34 -6.54 -3.62
CA ASP A 177 21.57 -5.84 -2.60
C ASP A 177 21.36 -4.38 -2.99
N PRO A 178 20.17 -3.80 -2.73
CA PRO A 178 19.91 -2.42 -3.04
C PRO A 178 20.99 -1.54 -2.38
N PRO A 179 21.57 -0.56 -3.10
CA PRO A 179 22.59 0.30 -2.52
C PRO A 179 21.99 1.05 -1.33
N PRO A 180 22.72 1.18 -0.21
CA PRO A 180 22.31 2.07 0.86
C PRO A 180 22.17 3.48 0.26
N ASN A 181 21.01 4.10 0.54
CA ASN A 181 20.58 5.40 0.04
C ASN A 181 21.71 6.34 -0.42
N ASN A 182 21.61 6.83 -1.68
CA ASN A 182 22.32 8.01 -2.20
C ASN A 182 23.79 7.89 -2.62
N THR A 183 24.25 6.82 -3.18
CA THR A 183 25.49 6.89 -3.95
C THR A 183 25.21 6.59 -5.42
N SER A 184 25.54 7.54 -6.30
CA SER A 184 25.60 7.32 -7.74
C SER A 184 26.48 6.10 -8.03
N ALA A 185 25.85 4.96 -8.30
CA ALA A 185 26.57 3.75 -8.69
C ALA A 185 27.32 4.03 -9.99
N PRO A 186 28.54 3.49 -10.17
CA PRO A 186 29.24 3.59 -11.42
C PRO A 186 28.38 3.03 -12.55
N VAL A 187 28.46 3.63 -13.72
CA VAL A 187 27.62 3.43 -14.93
C VAL A 187 27.54 1.97 -15.41
N THR A 188 28.30 1.05 -14.85
CA THR A 188 28.44 -0.37 -15.26
C THR A 188 28.22 -1.36 -14.12
N SER A 189 27.31 -1.08 -13.18
CA SER A 189 27.10 -1.98 -12.06
C SER A 189 26.14 -3.11 -12.43
N LEU A 190 26.66 -4.34 -12.43
CA LEU A 190 25.87 -5.56 -12.52
C LEU A 190 24.81 -5.61 -11.40
N THR A 191 23.55 -5.81 -11.81
CA THR A 191 22.39 -5.85 -10.88
C THR A 191 21.98 -7.27 -10.55
N ALA A 192 21.97 -8.16 -11.56
CA ALA A 192 21.59 -9.56 -11.37
C ALA A 192 22.30 -10.46 -12.38
N CYS A 193 22.55 -11.73 -11.97
CA CYS A 193 22.94 -12.81 -12.88
C CYS A 193 22.01 -13.99 -12.68
N ILE A 194 21.38 -14.42 -13.74
CA ILE A 194 20.40 -15.50 -13.77
C ILE A 194 21.03 -16.71 -14.47
N PRO A 195 21.21 -17.84 -13.78
CA PRO A 195 21.76 -19.02 -14.41
C PRO A 195 20.74 -19.68 -15.35
N LEU A 196 21.18 -20.04 -16.54
CA LEU A 196 20.42 -20.85 -17.48
C LEU A 196 20.72 -22.32 -17.22
N LYS A 197 19.80 -23.05 -16.61
CA LYS A 197 19.99 -24.44 -16.19
C LYS A 197 19.07 -25.38 -16.94
N VAL A 198 19.66 -26.48 -17.42
CA VAL A 198 18.91 -27.66 -17.87
C VAL A 198 19.25 -28.78 -16.91
N GLN A 199 18.26 -29.20 -16.13
CA GLN A 199 18.46 -30.04 -14.93
C GLN A 199 19.48 -29.37 -13.99
N ASP A 200 20.57 -30.05 -13.63
CA ASP A 200 21.61 -29.50 -12.73
C ASP A 200 22.79 -28.86 -13.49
N ARG A 201 22.71 -28.76 -14.81
CA ARG A 201 23.81 -28.26 -15.65
C ARG A 201 23.53 -26.82 -16.10
N VAL A 202 24.46 -25.93 -15.78
CA VAL A 202 24.45 -24.55 -16.31
C VAL A 202 24.92 -24.58 -17.77
N ILE A 203 24.12 -24.02 -18.68
CA ILE A 203 24.43 -23.89 -20.10
C ILE A 203 24.71 -22.43 -20.50
N GLY A 204 24.41 -21.47 -19.60
CA GLY A 204 24.63 -20.05 -19.86
C GLY A 204 24.23 -19.19 -18.67
N VAL A 205 24.31 -17.88 -18.84
CA VAL A 205 23.95 -16.87 -17.85
C VAL A 205 23.30 -15.68 -18.54
N ILE A 206 22.24 -15.14 -17.95
CA ILE A 206 21.72 -13.82 -18.29
C ILE A 206 22.26 -12.85 -17.28
N ALA A 207 22.94 -11.79 -17.72
CA ALA A 207 23.46 -10.71 -16.89
C ALA A 207 22.65 -9.44 -17.10
N ILE A 208 22.12 -8.87 -16.04
CA ILE A 208 21.36 -7.62 -16.03
C ILE A 208 22.23 -6.55 -15.36
N PHE A 209 22.52 -5.46 -16.09
CA PHE A 209 23.42 -4.41 -15.61
C PHE A 209 22.65 -3.21 -15.09
N ARG A 210 21.76 -2.63 -15.88
CA ARG A 210 21.02 -1.44 -15.50
C ARG A 210 19.51 -1.67 -15.60
N MET A 211 18.81 -1.22 -14.57
CA MET A 211 17.35 -1.21 -14.51
C MET A 211 16.79 0.12 -15.00
N LEU A 212 15.57 0.10 -15.49
CA LEU A 212 14.81 1.30 -15.84
C LEU A 212 14.64 2.24 -14.63
N PRO A 213 14.68 3.58 -14.84
CA PRO A 213 14.52 4.54 -13.75
C PRO A 213 13.24 4.39 -12.93
N GLN A 214 12.19 3.84 -13.55
CA GLN A 214 10.89 3.58 -12.90
C GLN A 214 10.93 2.38 -11.94
N LYS A 215 11.94 1.51 -12.07
CA LYS A 215 12.13 0.33 -11.22
C LYS A 215 13.56 0.31 -10.65
N PRO A 216 13.83 1.15 -9.64
CA PRO A 216 15.21 1.34 -9.14
C PRO A 216 15.76 0.15 -8.35
N ALA A 217 14.90 -0.80 -7.94
CA ALA A 217 15.29 -1.98 -7.16
C ALA A 217 14.49 -3.21 -7.56
N LEU A 218 15.10 -4.38 -7.32
CA LEU A 218 14.44 -5.67 -7.50
C LEU A 218 13.48 -5.95 -6.34
N ALA A 219 12.28 -6.41 -6.66
CA ALA A 219 11.29 -6.87 -5.69
C ALA A 219 11.44 -8.38 -5.42
N ALA A 220 10.85 -8.87 -4.34
CA ALA A 220 10.88 -10.31 -4.01
C ALA A 220 10.30 -11.18 -5.14
N ILE A 221 9.25 -10.71 -5.81
CA ILE A 221 8.62 -11.37 -6.96
C ILE A 221 9.58 -11.53 -8.16
N ASP A 222 10.54 -10.61 -8.33
CA ASP A 222 11.47 -10.69 -9.46
C ASP A 222 12.37 -11.92 -9.37
N ARG A 223 12.64 -12.41 -8.17
CA ARG A 223 13.43 -13.62 -7.97
C ARG A 223 12.72 -14.86 -8.55
N GLU A 224 11.42 -14.98 -8.27
CA GLU A 224 10.61 -16.08 -8.82
C GLU A 224 10.50 -15.99 -10.35
N LEU A 225 10.34 -14.76 -10.87
CA LEU A 225 10.35 -14.51 -12.31
C LEU A 225 11.68 -14.88 -12.96
N PHE A 226 12.81 -14.59 -12.28
CA PHE A 226 14.13 -14.96 -12.77
C PHE A 226 14.35 -16.48 -12.81
N ASP A 227 13.91 -17.20 -11.77
CA ASP A 227 14.03 -18.67 -11.73
C ASP A 227 13.22 -19.32 -12.85
N LEU A 228 11.99 -18.87 -13.08
CA LEU A 228 11.15 -19.36 -14.18
C LEU A 228 11.72 -18.99 -15.55
N LEU A 229 12.12 -17.74 -15.75
CA LEU A 229 12.72 -17.28 -17.00
C LEU A 229 14.01 -18.07 -17.30
N GLY A 230 14.89 -18.21 -16.31
CA GLY A 230 16.14 -18.94 -16.45
C GLY A 230 15.92 -20.40 -16.89
N SER A 231 14.93 -21.06 -16.29
CA SER A 231 14.59 -22.45 -16.63
C SER A 231 14.02 -22.58 -18.05
N HIS A 232 13.05 -21.73 -18.43
CA HIS A 232 12.42 -21.79 -19.74
C HIS A 232 13.36 -21.36 -20.87
N ALA A 233 14.13 -20.30 -20.66
CA ALA A 233 15.14 -19.85 -21.60
C ALA A 233 16.24 -20.90 -21.82
N ALA A 234 16.68 -21.58 -20.74
CA ALA A 234 17.65 -22.66 -20.83
C ALA A 234 17.13 -23.83 -21.69
N ILE A 235 15.89 -24.28 -21.45
CA ILE A 235 15.27 -25.34 -22.22
C ILE A 235 15.16 -24.94 -23.69
N ALA A 236 14.68 -23.76 -24.01
CA ALA A 236 14.52 -23.27 -25.35
C ALA A 236 15.86 -23.21 -26.12
N LEU A 237 16.89 -22.62 -25.50
CA LEU A 237 18.24 -22.53 -26.08
C LEU A 237 18.87 -23.91 -26.26
N TYR A 238 18.69 -24.82 -25.30
CA TYR A 238 19.20 -26.19 -25.39
C TYR A 238 18.54 -26.97 -26.53
N CYS A 239 17.21 -26.89 -26.66
CA CYS A 239 16.46 -27.53 -27.76
C CYS A 239 16.86 -26.97 -29.13
N SER A 240 17.02 -25.65 -29.24
CA SER A 240 17.52 -25.00 -30.46
C SER A 240 18.91 -25.51 -30.86
N GLY A 241 19.83 -25.62 -29.88
CA GLY A 241 21.17 -26.18 -30.13
C GLY A 241 21.17 -27.64 -30.56
N LEU A 242 20.25 -28.47 -30.05
CA LEU A 242 20.04 -29.83 -30.51
C LEU A 242 19.50 -29.88 -31.94
N HIS A 243 18.51 -29.02 -32.23
CA HIS A 243 17.91 -28.93 -33.55
C HIS A 243 18.94 -28.53 -34.64
N ALA A 244 19.77 -27.54 -34.34
CA ALA A 244 20.83 -27.11 -35.25
C ALA A 244 21.81 -28.24 -35.57
N ARG A 245 22.27 -28.99 -34.56
CA ARG A 245 23.16 -30.16 -34.74
C ARG A 245 22.52 -31.28 -35.56
N MET A 246 21.23 -31.53 -35.39
CA MET A 246 20.52 -32.54 -36.19
C MET A 246 20.46 -32.15 -37.68
N ARG A 247 20.31 -30.83 -37.97
CA ARG A 247 20.29 -30.34 -39.37
C ARG A 247 21.66 -30.38 -40.05
N GLU A 248 22.76 -30.29 -39.30
CA GLU A 248 24.12 -30.41 -39.82
C GLU A 248 24.51 -31.87 -40.17
N VAL A 249 23.86 -32.87 -39.57
CA VAL A 249 24.11 -34.29 -39.74
C VAL A 249 23.19 -34.92 -40.80
N SER A 250 22.13 -34.21 -41.20
CA SER A 250 21.17 -34.68 -42.24
C SER A 250 21.49 -34.15 -43.60
#